data_ce48358fcd3ed4008963b5307507329c
#
_entry.id   ce48358fcd3ed4008963b5307507329c
#
_cell.length_a   1.000
_cell.length_b   1.000
_cell.length_c   1.000
_cell.angle_alpha   90.00
_cell.angle_beta   90.00
_cell.angle_gamma   90.00
#
_symmetry.space_group_name_H-M   'P 1'
#
loop_
_entity.id
_entity.type
_entity.pdbx_description
1 polymer ?
#
loop_
_entity_poly.entity_id
_entity_poly.type
_entity_poly.pdbx_seq_one_letter_code
_entity_poly.pdbx_strand_id
1 'polypeptide(L)'
;MRKHVGKRIAAALLAGAMAMSLVACGGKKSNNTIGADGKVDTSKHEVINMLVLGDKPSNGRCEAMLEKLNGILKEKVNAELKLTYVEWADWQTQYNVQLLSGDKSLDIITTATDWLYAWENTQKGAFLPLSEDMLKAYAPKTYEQVSSMDDWKYCKYQDQIYFIPEDHYTQYTNHGLFYRGDWAKESGIENGDIKEVEQLDTYFQWVKDNKPEVIPWDAAGKNLSGGLLGGYINSKSDNIVIPSINVGNYEFWMGVSKDDPFTVTSPYMESNVIYDASELMLKWNKSGIWREDVLNYDGDTREEMFAGTTGADEHHSMTFYSQIRPNMDRKQSGSDAKMYWWGMENNNVSKPLKTHGAAAISANSQHPERALMVYDLLRNDEACYRLINYGIEGVDYVITSDGKLDHPEGWDKSKDSLDSNFWCGRNDDLEIQDVQWWGGTKDMIDHYNTFAYDNPYTGLVVDKNSVEAEMSAMSSVLAEYIPQLAYGKYADPKAAIDEMREKLKAAGYDKVKESLQKNMDDYKKSIGK
;
A
#
# COMPACT_ATOMS: atom_id res chain seq x y z
N MET A 1 -52.45 48.74 7.18
CA MET A 1 -51.45 48.21 8.08
C MET A 1 -51.76 46.73 8.51
N ARG A 2 -51.99 45.80 7.59
CA ARG A 2 -52.29 44.38 7.91
C ARG A 2 -51.61 43.36 6.98
N LYS A 3 -50.57 43.76 6.22
CA LYS A 3 -49.84 42.86 5.26
C LYS A 3 -48.39 42.56 5.63
N HIS A 4 -47.84 43.08 6.72
CA HIS A 4 -46.45 42.87 7.11
C HIS A 4 -46.20 41.98 8.32
N VAL A 5 -47.24 41.56 9.06
CA VAL A 5 -47.12 40.69 10.24
C VAL A 5 -47.04 39.19 9.87
N GLY A 6 -47.68 38.79 8.76
CA GLY A 6 -47.67 37.40 8.31
C GLY A 6 -46.33 36.89 7.75
N LYS A 7 -45.47 37.79 7.20
CA LYS A 7 -44.17 37.41 6.64
C LYS A 7 -43.07 37.26 7.71
N ARG A 8 -43.21 37.88 8.86
CA ARG A 8 -42.23 37.71 9.99
C ARG A 8 -42.46 36.46 10.82
N ILE A 9 -43.70 35.96 10.86
CA ILE A 9 -44.02 34.70 11.58
C ILE A 9 -43.62 33.48 10.73
N ALA A 10 -43.72 33.55 9.39
CA ALA A 10 -43.25 32.49 8.52
C ALA A 10 -41.71 32.35 8.49
N ALA A 11 -40.99 33.47 8.59
CA ALA A 11 -39.52 33.47 8.66
C ALA A 11 -38.98 32.94 10.00
N ALA A 12 -39.71 33.18 11.12
CA ALA A 12 -39.33 32.66 12.43
C ALA A 12 -39.62 31.14 12.58
N LEU A 13 -40.62 30.63 11.87
CA LEU A 13 -40.92 29.19 11.84
C LEU A 13 -39.97 28.41 10.91
N LEU A 14 -39.48 29.01 9.82
CA LEU A 14 -38.45 28.39 9.00
C LEU A 14 -37.07 28.40 9.67
N ALA A 15 -36.75 29.45 10.43
CA ALA A 15 -35.49 29.48 11.18
C ALA A 15 -35.49 28.49 12.38
N GLY A 16 -36.67 28.26 12.99
CA GLY A 16 -36.85 27.22 14.04
C GLY A 16 -36.80 25.79 13.49
N ALA A 17 -37.24 25.57 12.25
CA ALA A 17 -37.17 24.25 11.60
C ALA A 17 -35.78 23.91 11.08
N MET A 18 -34.96 24.90 10.69
CA MET A 18 -33.54 24.66 10.32
C MET A 18 -32.62 24.50 11.56
N ALA A 19 -32.98 25.04 12.72
CA ALA A 19 -32.24 24.81 13.96
C ALA A 19 -32.55 23.45 14.59
N MET A 20 -33.65 22.79 14.24
CA MET A 20 -33.99 21.43 14.68
C MET A 20 -33.52 20.33 13.71
N SER A 21 -33.14 20.68 12.47
CA SER A 21 -32.59 19.71 11.53
C SER A 21 -31.06 19.53 11.68
N LEU A 22 -30.38 20.35 12.47
CA LEU A 22 -28.95 20.21 12.82
C LEU A 22 -28.72 19.37 14.08
N VAL A 23 -29.77 18.88 14.74
CA VAL A 23 -29.69 17.98 15.91
C VAL A 23 -30.14 16.54 15.57
N ALA A 24 -30.47 16.27 14.31
CA ALA A 24 -30.89 14.94 13.85
C ALA A 24 -29.82 14.23 13.00
N CYS A 25 -28.52 14.59 13.11
CA CYS A 25 -27.45 13.62 12.94
C CYS A 25 -27.44 12.81 14.23
N GLY A 26 -28.24 11.75 14.23
CA GLY A 26 -28.36 10.82 15.32
C GLY A 26 -27.02 10.18 15.60
N GLY A 27 -26.28 10.75 16.52
CA GLY A 27 -25.31 9.99 17.29
C GLY A 27 -26.10 8.81 17.87
N LYS A 28 -25.84 7.59 17.36
CA LYS A 28 -26.18 6.38 18.11
C LYS A 28 -25.74 6.67 19.54
N LYS A 29 -26.63 6.54 20.52
CA LYS A 29 -26.23 6.58 21.93
C LYS A 29 -25.11 5.57 22.05
N SER A 30 -23.86 6.05 22.17
CA SER A 30 -22.78 5.28 22.73
C SER A 30 -23.36 4.70 24.02
N ASN A 31 -23.53 3.41 24.10
CA ASN A 31 -23.74 2.76 25.36
C ASN A 31 -22.47 3.08 26.13
N ASN A 32 -22.57 3.99 27.11
CA ASN A 32 -21.45 4.44 27.91
C ASN A 32 -20.85 3.20 28.59
N THR A 33 -19.85 2.61 27.95
CA THR A 33 -19.13 1.43 28.42
C THR A 33 -18.04 1.79 29.44
N ILE A 34 -17.99 3.05 29.86
CA ILE A 34 -17.12 3.50 30.95
C ILE A 34 -17.96 3.57 32.23
N GLY A 35 -17.64 2.71 33.18
CA GLY A 35 -18.25 2.72 34.50
C GLY A 35 -17.93 3.98 35.31
N ALA A 36 -18.66 4.20 36.40
CA ALA A 36 -18.44 5.32 37.34
C ALA A 36 -17.02 5.32 37.98
N ASP A 37 -16.32 4.20 37.91
CA ASP A 37 -14.93 4.00 38.34
C ASP A 37 -13.88 4.33 37.25
N GLY A 38 -14.31 4.84 36.09
CA GLY A 38 -13.45 5.16 34.94
C GLY A 38 -12.97 3.93 34.16
N LYS A 39 -13.45 2.72 34.49
CA LYS A 39 -13.09 1.50 33.77
C LYS A 39 -14.11 1.18 32.70
N VAL A 40 -13.61 0.58 31.61
CA VAL A 40 -14.45 0.10 30.51
C VAL A 40 -15.25 -1.12 30.97
N ASP A 41 -16.58 -1.14 30.71
CA ASP A 41 -17.41 -2.30 30.97
C ASP A 41 -17.15 -3.40 29.92
N THR A 42 -16.56 -4.49 30.38
CA THR A 42 -16.28 -5.70 29.56
C THR A 42 -17.16 -6.89 29.98
N SER A 43 -18.23 -6.67 30.71
CA SER A 43 -19.10 -7.74 31.24
C SER A 43 -19.79 -8.55 30.13
N LYS A 44 -20.10 -7.91 28.99
CA LYS A 44 -20.69 -8.56 27.83
C LYS A 44 -19.61 -9.14 26.93
N HIS A 45 -19.76 -10.42 26.55
CA HIS A 45 -18.92 -11.05 25.54
C HIS A 45 -19.26 -10.55 24.14
N GLU A 46 -18.21 -10.23 23.33
CA GLU A 46 -18.36 -9.69 21.99
C GLU A 46 -17.42 -10.39 20.99
N VAL A 47 -17.92 -10.62 19.78
CA VAL A 47 -17.12 -11.17 18.67
C VAL A 47 -16.74 -10.02 17.75
N ILE A 48 -15.45 -9.81 17.59
CA ILE A 48 -14.86 -8.77 16.74
C ILE A 48 -14.39 -9.42 15.45
N ASN A 49 -14.87 -8.92 14.32
CA ASN A 49 -14.50 -9.42 13.00
C ASN A 49 -13.59 -8.42 12.29
N MET A 50 -12.40 -8.88 11.93
CA MET A 50 -11.40 -8.08 11.23
C MET A 50 -11.33 -8.51 9.77
N LEU A 51 -11.45 -7.54 8.86
CA LEU A 51 -11.22 -7.72 7.44
C LEU A 51 -9.74 -7.57 7.13
N VAL A 52 -9.16 -8.62 6.55
CA VAL A 52 -7.76 -8.69 6.13
C VAL A 52 -7.68 -9.01 4.63
N LEU A 53 -6.59 -8.58 3.98
CA LEU A 53 -6.32 -8.94 2.58
C LEU A 53 -5.34 -10.11 2.53
N GLY A 54 -5.60 -11.04 1.64
CA GLY A 54 -4.76 -12.21 1.41
C GLY A 54 -5.57 -13.48 1.28
N ASP A 55 -4.91 -14.54 0.82
CA ASP A 55 -5.56 -15.81 0.62
C ASP A 55 -5.75 -16.52 1.97
N LYS A 56 -6.94 -17.06 2.20
CA LYS A 56 -7.23 -17.75 3.45
C LYS A 56 -6.43 -19.07 3.52
N PRO A 57 -5.60 -19.27 4.56
CA PRO A 57 -4.87 -20.52 4.70
C PRO A 57 -5.83 -21.69 5.00
N SER A 58 -5.49 -22.88 4.49
CA SER A 58 -6.27 -24.10 4.68
C SER A 58 -5.56 -25.17 5.51
N ASN A 59 -4.41 -24.81 6.11
CA ASN A 59 -3.53 -25.73 6.86
C ASN A 59 -3.91 -25.87 8.35
N GLY A 60 -4.90 -25.13 8.85
CA GLY A 60 -5.34 -25.12 10.24
C GLY A 60 -4.47 -24.32 11.21
N ARG A 61 -3.36 -23.72 10.75
CA ARG A 61 -2.44 -22.93 11.61
C ARG A 61 -3.10 -21.67 12.14
N CYS A 62 -3.78 -20.94 11.27
CA CYS A 62 -4.48 -19.72 11.64
C CYS A 62 -5.61 -19.99 12.65
N GLU A 63 -6.37 -21.05 12.46
CA GLU A 63 -7.42 -21.48 13.39
C GLU A 63 -6.84 -21.83 14.78
N ALA A 64 -5.74 -22.58 14.83
CA ALA A 64 -5.07 -22.95 16.08
C ALA A 64 -4.48 -21.73 16.81
N MET A 65 -3.92 -20.77 16.07
CA MET A 65 -3.46 -19.50 16.61
C MET A 65 -4.62 -18.69 17.18
N LEU A 66 -5.73 -18.54 16.42
CA LEU A 66 -6.92 -17.82 16.87
C LEU A 66 -7.54 -18.43 18.12
N GLU A 67 -7.54 -19.74 18.28
CA GLU A 67 -8.04 -20.39 19.50
C GLU A 67 -7.24 -19.92 20.74
N LYS A 68 -5.90 -19.88 20.65
CA LYS A 68 -5.05 -19.41 21.75
C LYS A 68 -5.19 -17.90 22.00
N LEU A 69 -5.17 -17.12 20.92
CA LEU A 69 -5.33 -15.65 20.99
C LEU A 69 -6.67 -15.28 21.62
N ASN A 70 -7.76 -15.96 21.22
CA ASN A 70 -9.10 -15.73 21.75
C ASN A 70 -9.21 -16.09 23.23
N GLY A 71 -8.43 -17.07 23.72
CA GLY A 71 -8.29 -17.34 25.14
C GLY A 71 -7.78 -16.12 25.91
N ILE A 72 -6.74 -15.45 25.40
CA ILE A 72 -6.18 -14.22 26.00
C ILE A 72 -7.16 -13.04 25.89
N LEU A 73 -7.76 -12.84 24.70
CA LEU A 73 -8.71 -11.75 24.47
C LEU A 73 -9.95 -11.88 25.36
N LYS A 74 -10.43 -13.10 25.58
CA LYS A 74 -11.55 -13.38 26.48
C LYS A 74 -11.23 -13.02 27.91
N GLU A 75 -10.03 -13.35 28.38
CA GLU A 75 -9.58 -13.01 29.74
C GLU A 75 -9.41 -11.49 29.93
N LYS A 76 -8.75 -10.81 28.98
CA LYS A 76 -8.39 -9.39 29.11
C LYS A 76 -9.54 -8.43 28.83
N VAL A 77 -10.34 -8.71 27.80
CA VAL A 77 -11.36 -7.78 27.30
C VAL A 77 -12.71 -8.44 26.98
N ASN A 78 -12.90 -9.71 27.35
CA ASN A 78 -14.09 -10.51 27.10
C ASN A 78 -14.56 -10.44 25.62
N ALA A 79 -13.62 -10.70 24.70
CA ALA A 79 -13.86 -10.69 23.26
C ALA A 79 -13.22 -11.90 22.57
N GLU A 80 -13.71 -12.18 21.37
CA GLU A 80 -13.12 -13.11 20.40
C GLU A 80 -12.84 -12.39 19.09
N LEU A 81 -11.72 -12.68 18.44
CA LEU A 81 -11.35 -12.21 17.11
C LEU A 81 -11.73 -13.26 16.05
N LYS A 82 -12.28 -12.79 14.94
CA LYS A 82 -12.45 -13.55 13.69
C LYS A 82 -11.79 -12.79 12.55
N LEU A 83 -11.23 -13.51 11.58
CA LEU A 83 -10.65 -12.93 10.37
C LEU A 83 -11.55 -13.23 9.17
N THR A 84 -11.88 -12.19 8.43
CA THR A 84 -12.55 -12.27 7.12
C THR A 84 -11.54 -11.88 6.05
N TYR A 85 -11.32 -12.77 5.09
CA TYR A 85 -10.32 -12.59 4.05
C TYR A 85 -10.94 -12.01 2.78
N VAL A 86 -10.20 -11.08 2.16
CA VAL A 86 -10.38 -10.66 0.77
C VAL A 86 -9.18 -11.18 -0.01
N GLU A 87 -9.40 -12.18 -0.85
CA GLU A 87 -8.36 -12.89 -1.58
C GLU A 87 -7.69 -12.01 -2.63
N TRP A 88 -6.38 -12.22 -2.87
CA TRP A 88 -5.60 -11.41 -3.81
C TRP A 88 -6.15 -11.43 -5.24
N ALA A 89 -6.75 -12.52 -5.68
CA ALA A 89 -7.29 -12.63 -7.04
C ALA A 89 -8.37 -11.59 -7.34
N ASP A 90 -9.17 -11.17 -6.33
CA ASP A 90 -10.36 -10.35 -6.51
C ASP A 90 -10.36 -9.06 -5.66
N TRP A 91 -9.30 -8.77 -4.93
CA TRP A 91 -9.30 -7.71 -3.91
C TRP A 91 -9.75 -6.34 -4.43
N GLN A 92 -9.34 -5.96 -5.64
CA GLN A 92 -9.67 -4.65 -6.22
C GLN A 92 -11.18 -4.40 -6.36
N THR A 93 -11.94 -5.47 -6.58
CA THR A 93 -13.41 -5.42 -6.69
C THR A 93 -14.10 -5.74 -5.38
N GLN A 94 -13.70 -6.80 -4.71
CA GLN A 94 -14.39 -7.33 -3.53
C GLN A 94 -14.20 -6.48 -2.29
N TYR A 95 -13.06 -5.84 -2.13
CA TYR A 95 -12.78 -5.00 -0.96
C TYR A 95 -13.81 -3.88 -0.80
N ASN A 96 -14.00 -3.06 -1.82
CA ASN A 96 -14.97 -1.96 -1.77
C ASN A 96 -16.42 -2.45 -1.69
N VAL A 97 -16.75 -3.58 -2.34
CA VAL A 97 -18.08 -4.19 -2.25
C VAL A 97 -18.39 -4.60 -0.81
N GLN A 98 -17.46 -5.24 -0.10
CA GLN A 98 -17.67 -5.63 1.29
C GLN A 98 -17.81 -4.42 2.21
N LEU A 99 -16.96 -3.41 2.08
CA LEU A 99 -17.02 -2.20 2.91
C LEU A 99 -18.33 -1.42 2.74
N LEU A 100 -18.83 -1.31 1.52
CA LEU A 100 -20.00 -0.50 1.20
C LEU A 100 -21.32 -1.29 1.23
N SER A 101 -21.27 -2.60 1.49
CA SER A 101 -22.44 -3.47 1.58
C SER A 101 -23.39 -3.15 2.75
N GLY A 102 -22.90 -2.39 3.74
CA GLY A 102 -23.61 -2.14 5.00
C GLY A 102 -23.59 -3.34 5.96
N ASP A 103 -22.66 -4.27 5.77
CA ASP A 103 -22.47 -5.40 6.66
C ASP A 103 -22.10 -4.92 8.08
N LYS A 104 -22.91 -5.34 9.05
CA LYS A 104 -22.75 -4.97 10.45
C LYS A 104 -21.85 -5.93 11.21
N SER A 105 -21.37 -6.97 10.56
CA SER A 105 -20.48 -7.96 11.18
C SER A 105 -19.01 -7.53 11.14
N LEU A 106 -18.64 -6.58 10.27
CA LEU A 106 -17.28 -6.09 10.17
C LEU A 106 -17.00 -4.98 11.19
N ASP A 107 -15.91 -5.10 11.93
CA ASP A 107 -15.52 -4.18 13.00
C ASP A 107 -14.19 -3.48 12.70
N ILE A 108 -13.10 -4.23 12.49
CA ILE A 108 -11.78 -3.70 12.16
C ILE A 108 -11.52 -3.92 10.67
N ILE A 109 -11.00 -2.92 10.00
CA ILE A 109 -10.73 -2.96 8.56
C ILE A 109 -9.25 -2.66 8.32
N THR A 110 -8.54 -3.58 7.69
CA THR A 110 -7.23 -3.28 7.10
C THR A 110 -7.42 -2.37 5.91
N THR A 111 -6.72 -1.23 5.88
CA THR A 111 -6.84 -0.23 4.82
C THR A 111 -5.51 0.45 4.51
N ALA A 112 -5.47 1.28 3.46
CA ALA A 112 -4.34 2.09 3.06
C ALA A 112 -4.81 3.29 2.24
N THR A 113 -4.11 4.41 2.33
CA THR A 113 -4.52 5.63 1.63
C THR A 113 -4.02 5.68 0.18
N ASP A 114 -3.02 4.92 -0.17
CA ASP A 114 -2.40 4.89 -1.49
C ASP A 114 -2.85 3.73 -2.39
N TRP A 115 -3.30 2.59 -1.83
CA TRP A 115 -3.68 1.43 -2.63
C TRP A 115 -5.01 0.76 -2.24
N LEU A 116 -5.56 1.00 -1.01
CA LEU A 116 -6.82 0.43 -0.53
C LEU A 116 -7.96 1.45 -0.43
N TYR A 117 -7.92 2.52 -1.22
CA TYR A 117 -9.01 3.49 -1.38
C TYR A 117 -9.53 4.08 -0.05
N ALA A 118 -8.64 4.26 0.95
CA ALA A 118 -9.08 4.66 2.28
C ALA A 118 -9.79 6.01 2.30
N TRP A 119 -9.32 7.01 1.54
CA TRP A 119 -9.95 8.32 1.47
C TRP A 119 -11.31 8.28 0.77
N GLU A 120 -11.43 7.55 -0.31
CA GLU A 120 -12.69 7.35 -1.04
C GLU A 120 -13.73 6.65 -0.17
N ASN A 121 -13.31 5.62 0.58
CA ASN A 121 -14.19 4.90 1.50
C ASN A 121 -14.58 5.76 2.71
N THR A 122 -13.67 6.62 3.20
CA THR A 122 -13.99 7.63 4.23
C THR A 122 -15.06 8.59 3.74
N GLN A 123 -14.89 9.15 2.54
CA GLN A 123 -15.84 10.10 1.93
C GLN A 123 -17.22 9.46 1.68
N LYS A 124 -17.25 8.16 1.38
CA LYS A 124 -18.48 7.35 1.22
C LYS A 124 -19.09 6.88 2.55
N GLY A 125 -18.46 7.22 3.68
CA GLY A 125 -18.97 6.90 5.03
C GLY A 125 -18.77 5.45 5.46
N ALA A 126 -17.77 4.74 4.92
CA ALA A 126 -17.48 3.35 5.29
C ALA A 126 -16.81 3.25 6.68
N PHE A 127 -16.11 4.29 7.13
CA PHE A 127 -15.34 4.27 8.36
C PHE A 127 -15.93 5.19 9.43
N LEU A 128 -15.79 4.77 10.69
CA LEU A 128 -16.21 5.53 11.85
C LEU A 128 -15.17 6.62 12.17
N PRO A 129 -15.58 7.89 12.36
CA PRO A 129 -14.68 8.90 12.91
C PRO A 129 -14.30 8.56 14.36
N LEU A 130 -12.99 8.59 14.63
CA LEU A 130 -12.43 8.26 15.93
C LEU A 130 -12.09 9.55 16.70
N SER A 131 -12.71 9.80 17.84
CA SER A 131 -12.31 10.91 18.69
C SER A 131 -11.04 10.55 19.48
N GLU A 132 -10.24 11.56 19.84
CA GLU A 132 -9.09 11.35 20.71
C GLU A 132 -9.47 10.74 22.06
N ASP A 133 -10.62 11.14 22.62
CA ASP A 133 -11.12 10.58 23.89
C ASP A 133 -11.44 9.09 23.75
N MET A 134 -12.03 8.68 22.59
CA MET A 134 -12.30 7.29 22.29
C MET A 134 -11.00 6.50 22.15
N LEU A 135 -10.01 7.02 21.43
CA LEU A 135 -8.69 6.38 21.28
C LEU A 135 -7.98 6.26 22.62
N LYS A 136 -7.94 7.33 23.43
CA LYS A 136 -7.34 7.32 24.78
C LYS A 136 -8.01 6.33 25.73
N ALA A 137 -9.34 6.17 25.61
CA ALA A 137 -10.09 5.27 26.49
C ALA A 137 -9.97 3.79 26.09
N TYR A 138 -9.99 3.48 24.79
CA TYR A 138 -10.14 2.11 24.30
C TYR A 138 -8.90 1.55 23.58
N ALA A 139 -7.98 2.41 23.15
CA ALA A 139 -6.70 2.03 22.53
C ALA A 139 -5.54 2.92 23.06
N PRO A 140 -5.32 3.00 24.40
CA PRO A 140 -4.41 3.97 24.99
C PRO A 140 -2.96 3.81 24.55
N LYS A 141 -2.44 2.59 24.43
CA LYS A 141 -1.07 2.34 24.00
C LYS A 141 -0.85 2.72 22.54
N THR A 142 -1.79 2.38 21.68
CA THR A 142 -1.81 2.79 20.27
C THR A 142 -1.86 4.31 20.14
N TYR A 143 -2.74 4.97 20.93
CA TYR A 143 -2.83 6.43 20.93
C TYR A 143 -1.50 7.09 21.31
N GLU A 144 -0.86 6.60 22.37
CA GLU A 144 0.44 7.11 22.86
C GLU A 144 1.55 6.91 21.82
N GLN A 145 1.66 5.71 21.25
CA GLN A 145 2.66 5.38 20.23
C GLN A 145 2.54 6.29 19.01
N VAL A 146 1.35 6.37 18.40
CA VAL A 146 1.11 7.21 17.21
C VAL A 146 1.30 8.70 17.52
N SER A 147 0.93 9.14 18.74
CA SER A 147 1.17 10.52 19.19
C SER A 147 2.65 10.84 19.30
N SER A 148 3.48 9.89 19.73
CA SER A 148 4.94 10.09 19.82
C SER A 148 5.60 10.29 18.46
N MET A 149 5.00 9.75 17.39
CA MET A 149 5.45 9.90 16.00
C MET A 149 4.85 11.14 15.31
N ASP A 150 3.88 11.82 15.93
CA ASP A 150 3.10 12.94 15.33
C ASP A 150 2.32 12.53 14.06
N ASP A 151 1.93 11.26 13.94
CA ASP A 151 1.36 10.72 12.69
C ASP A 151 -0.18 10.81 12.63
N TRP A 152 -0.87 11.15 13.74
CA TRP A 152 -2.32 11.39 13.72
C TRP A 152 -2.76 12.45 12.71
N LYS A 153 -1.89 13.42 12.38
CA LYS A 153 -2.16 14.46 11.39
C LYS A 153 -2.40 13.92 9.97
N TYR A 154 -1.82 12.75 9.64
CA TYR A 154 -1.97 12.10 8.34
C TYR A 154 -3.22 11.21 8.23
N CYS A 155 -3.96 11.06 9.33
CA CYS A 155 -5.12 10.19 9.44
C CYS A 155 -6.45 10.96 9.50
N LYS A 156 -6.42 12.29 9.24
CA LYS A 156 -7.57 13.19 9.41
C LYS A 156 -8.24 13.54 8.09
N TYR A 157 -9.56 13.50 8.13
CA TYR A 157 -10.45 14.09 7.11
C TYR A 157 -11.44 15.00 7.82
N GLN A 158 -11.56 16.28 7.38
CA GLN A 158 -12.42 17.28 8.03
C GLN A 158 -12.24 17.35 9.57
N ASP A 159 -10.98 17.41 10.00
CA ASP A 159 -10.55 17.45 11.41
C ASP A 159 -10.92 16.21 12.26
N GLN A 160 -11.46 15.14 11.66
CA GLN A 160 -11.74 13.88 12.34
C GLN A 160 -10.70 12.81 11.97
N ILE A 161 -10.24 12.02 12.95
CA ILE A 161 -9.36 10.87 12.71
C ILE A 161 -10.22 9.70 12.17
N TYR A 162 -9.76 9.04 11.10
CA TYR A 162 -10.43 7.87 10.53
C TYR A 162 -9.55 6.63 10.50
N PHE A 163 -8.23 6.80 10.61
CA PHE A 163 -7.28 5.69 10.52
C PHE A 163 -6.37 5.65 11.72
N ILE A 164 -5.84 4.45 11.97
CA ILE A 164 -4.72 4.21 12.87
C ILE A 164 -3.58 3.75 11.97
N PRO A 165 -2.51 4.55 11.79
CA PRO A 165 -1.40 4.18 10.92
C PRO A 165 -0.58 3.07 11.57
N GLU A 166 0.07 2.24 10.75
CA GLU A 166 1.08 1.35 11.29
C GLU A 166 2.37 2.12 11.64
N ASP A 167 3.38 1.40 12.10
CA ASP A 167 4.68 1.95 12.47
C ASP A 167 5.59 2.21 11.25
N HIS A 168 6.90 2.36 11.44
CA HIS A 168 7.88 2.73 10.40
C HIS A 168 8.13 1.67 9.34
N TYR A 169 7.68 0.45 9.54
CA TYR A 169 7.94 -0.70 8.69
C TYR A 169 7.70 -0.47 7.19
N THR A 170 6.61 0.19 6.83
CA THR A 170 6.25 0.50 5.44
C THR A 170 7.23 1.42 4.73
N GLN A 171 8.07 2.12 5.48
CA GLN A 171 9.04 3.08 4.91
C GLN A 171 10.10 2.42 4.01
N TYR A 172 10.16 1.08 3.99
CA TYR A 172 11.16 0.32 3.22
C TYR A 172 10.51 -0.58 2.16
N THR A 173 9.41 -0.13 1.55
CA THR A 173 8.67 -0.88 0.52
C THR A 173 8.75 -0.26 -0.87
N ASN A 174 9.71 0.62 -1.15
CA ASN A 174 9.93 1.12 -2.50
C ASN A 174 10.38 0.01 -3.45
N HIS A 175 9.81 0.06 -4.64
CA HIS A 175 10.04 -0.90 -5.71
C HIS A 175 11.36 -0.68 -6.46
N GLY A 176 11.85 -1.76 -7.06
CA GLY A 176 13.03 -1.79 -7.89
C GLY A 176 13.26 -3.15 -8.51
N LEU A 177 14.27 -3.24 -9.34
CA LEU A 177 14.64 -4.47 -10.02
C LEU A 177 15.68 -5.23 -9.22
N PHE A 178 15.45 -6.52 -9.00
CA PHE A 178 16.41 -7.48 -8.48
C PHE A 178 17.18 -8.10 -9.63
N TYR A 179 18.48 -8.26 -9.48
CA TYR A 179 19.31 -8.82 -10.53
C TYR A 179 20.51 -9.58 -9.95
N ARG A 180 21.22 -10.33 -10.78
CA ARG A 180 22.44 -11.05 -10.41
C ARG A 180 23.66 -10.13 -10.51
N GLY A 181 24.27 -9.80 -9.36
CA GLY A 181 25.45 -8.95 -9.29
C GLY A 181 26.67 -9.58 -9.93
N ASP A 182 26.81 -10.93 -9.87
CA ASP A 182 27.89 -11.65 -10.56
C ASP A 182 27.80 -11.45 -12.08
N TRP A 183 26.63 -11.61 -12.69
CA TRP A 183 26.44 -11.39 -14.13
C TRP A 183 26.58 -9.92 -14.51
N ALA A 184 26.11 -9.01 -13.67
CA ALA A 184 26.31 -7.57 -13.87
C ALA A 184 27.80 -7.21 -13.90
N LYS A 185 28.61 -7.81 -13.01
CA LYS A 185 30.05 -7.64 -13.00
C LYS A 185 30.71 -8.24 -14.25
N GLU A 186 30.28 -9.42 -14.69
CA GLU A 186 30.77 -10.07 -15.91
C GLU A 186 30.40 -9.26 -17.17
N SER A 187 29.28 -8.52 -17.15
CA SER A 187 28.90 -7.61 -18.23
C SER A 187 29.75 -6.32 -18.31
N GLY A 188 30.66 -6.13 -17.37
CA GLY A 188 31.54 -4.96 -17.30
C GLY A 188 31.04 -3.83 -16.39
N ILE A 189 29.94 -4.04 -15.64
CA ILE A 189 29.45 -3.07 -14.66
C ILE A 189 30.34 -3.14 -13.42
N GLU A 190 30.84 -1.98 -12.98
CA GLU A 190 31.78 -1.86 -11.87
C GLU A 190 31.20 -2.49 -10.60
N ASN A 191 31.92 -3.46 -10.01
CA ASN A 191 31.50 -4.25 -8.85
C ASN A 191 30.14 -4.97 -8.98
N GLY A 192 29.56 -4.99 -10.20
CA GLY A 192 28.19 -5.48 -10.42
C GLY A 192 27.11 -4.54 -9.85
N ASP A 193 27.42 -3.28 -9.59
CA ASP A 193 26.51 -2.29 -9.01
C ASP A 193 25.84 -1.48 -10.12
N ILE A 194 24.61 -1.81 -10.47
CA ILE A 194 23.78 -1.01 -11.38
C ILE A 194 23.35 0.26 -10.66
N LYS A 195 23.73 1.42 -11.21
CA LYS A 195 23.47 2.75 -10.65
C LYS A 195 22.55 3.60 -11.52
N GLU A 196 22.39 3.25 -12.79
CA GLU A 196 21.62 3.97 -13.78
C GLU A 196 20.78 3.00 -14.60
N VAL A 197 19.60 3.41 -15.03
CA VAL A 197 18.66 2.55 -15.77
C VAL A 197 19.24 2.03 -17.09
N GLU A 198 20.14 2.80 -17.73
CA GLU A 198 20.82 2.38 -18.96
C GLU A 198 21.76 1.18 -18.74
N GLN A 199 22.27 0.99 -17.54
CA GLN A 199 23.11 -0.18 -17.22
C GLN A 199 22.30 -1.47 -17.19
N LEU A 200 20.96 -1.39 -17.00
CA LEU A 200 20.07 -2.54 -17.17
C LEU A 200 20.10 -3.05 -18.62
N ASP A 201 20.19 -2.17 -19.61
CA ASP A 201 20.34 -2.57 -21.00
C ASP A 201 21.63 -3.38 -21.24
N THR A 202 22.75 -2.91 -20.69
CA THR A 202 24.04 -3.63 -20.73
C THR A 202 23.93 -4.99 -20.05
N TYR A 203 23.32 -5.06 -18.87
CA TYR A 203 23.09 -6.29 -18.12
C TYR A 203 22.22 -7.29 -18.91
N PHE A 204 21.06 -6.87 -19.36
CA PHE A 204 20.11 -7.75 -20.06
C PHE A 204 20.68 -8.26 -21.39
N GLN A 205 21.35 -7.39 -22.15
CA GLN A 205 21.99 -7.81 -23.39
C GLN A 205 23.08 -8.84 -23.13
N TRP A 206 23.89 -8.63 -22.10
CA TRP A 206 24.91 -9.60 -21.69
C TRP A 206 24.31 -10.96 -21.30
N VAL A 207 23.22 -10.98 -20.52
CA VAL A 207 22.51 -12.22 -20.14
C VAL A 207 22.01 -12.92 -21.40
N LYS A 208 21.38 -12.19 -22.31
CA LYS A 208 20.89 -12.72 -23.58
C LYS A 208 21.99 -13.41 -24.39
N ASP A 209 23.15 -12.80 -24.48
CA ASP A 209 24.26 -13.29 -25.32
C ASP A 209 25.05 -14.43 -24.67
N ASN A 210 25.11 -14.49 -23.33
CA ASN A 210 25.98 -15.41 -22.59
C ASN A 210 25.23 -16.51 -21.82
N LYS A 211 23.91 -16.42 -21.67
CA LYS A 211 23.07 -17.39 -20.95
C LYS A 211 21.87 -17.80 -21.80
N PRO A 212 22.07 -18.60 -22.87
CA PRO A 212 21.05 -18.85 -23.89
C PRO A 212 19.79 -19.56 -23.37
N GLU A 213 19.87 -20.29 -22.24
CA GLU A 213 18.72 -20.90 -21.57
C GLU A 213 17.99 -19.97 -20.57
N VAL A 214 18.48 -18.76 -20.37
CA VAL A 214 17.92 -17.81 -19.40
C VAL A 214 17.15 -16.73 -20.15
N ILE A 215 15.94 -16.44 -19.74
CA ILE A 215 15.23 -15.25 -20.17
C ILE A 215 15.79 -14.08 -19.35
N PRO A 216 16.36 -13.03 -19.97
CA PRO A 216 16.99 -11.93 -19.22
C PRO A 216 16.09 -11.33 -18.13
N TRP A 217 14.82 -11.15 -18.45
CA TRP A 217 13.77 -10.89 -17.47
C TRP A 217 12.46 -11.56 -17.89
N ASP A 218 12.09 -12.63 -17.21
CA ASP A 218 10.83 -13.34 -17.47
C ASP A 218 9.66 -12.66 -16.74
N ALA A 219 9.39 -11.41 -17.14
CA ALA A 219 8.40 -10.56 -16.49
C ALA A 219 6.99 -11.14 -16.60
N ALA A 220 6.25 -11.16 -15.48
CA ALA A 220 4.82 -11.47 -15.45
C ALA A 220 3.99 -10.25 -15.89
N GLY A 221 4.04 -9.92 -17.18
CA GLY A 221 3.49 -8.70 -17.76
C GLY A 221 1.99 -8.52 -17.57
N LYS A 222 1.26 -9.60 -17.34
CA LYS A 222 -0.15 -9.56 -16.96
C LYS A 222 -0.38 -8.82 -15.64
N ASN A 223 0.58 -8.90 -14.71
CA ASN A 223 0.47 -8.34 -13.36
C ASN A 223 1.28 -7.04 -13.17
N LEU A 224 2.34 -6.83 -13.97
CA LEU A 224 3.31 -5.74 -13.81
C LEU A 224 3.24 -4.69 -14.95
N SER A 225 2.14 -4.58 -15.63
CA SER A 225 2.01 -3.84 -16.89
C SER A 225 2.29 -2.34 -16.84
N GLY A 226 2.46 -1.72 -15.67
CA GLY A 226 2.78 -0.29 -15.56
C GLY A 226 4.12 0.02 -14.90
N GLY A 227 4.64 -0.89 -14.04
CA GLY A 227 5.78 -0.62 -13.16
C GLY A 227 7.08 -0.27 -13.88
N LEU A 228 7.40 -0.96 -14.97
CA LEU A 228 8.65 -0.72 -15.72
C LEU A 228 8.69 0.65 -16.38
N LEU A 229 7.60 1.06 -17.05
CA LEU A 229 7.50 2.36 -17.70
C LEU A 229 7.55 3.49 -16.68
N GLY A 230 6.81 3.35 -15.59
CA GLY A 230 6.82 4.28 -14.47
C GLY A 230 8.18 4.33 -13.76
N GLY A 231 8.82 3.18 -13.58
CA GLY A 231 10.17 3.08 -13.03
C GLY A 231 11.21 3.89 -13.83
N TYR A 232 11.17 3.76 -15.15
CA TYR A 232 12.01 4.59 -16.03
C TYR A 232 11.72 6.09 -15.87
N ILE A 233 10.42 6.47 -15.91
CA ILE A 233 10.01 7.87 -15.76
C ILE A 233 10.49 8.42 -14.41
N ASN A 234 10.38 7.64 -13.34
CA ASN A 234 10.86 8.04 -12.02
C ASN A 234 12.38 8.21 -11.96
N SER A 235 13.12 7.36 -12.70
CA SER A 235 14.59 7.42 -12.77
C SER A 235 15.09 8.60 -13.62
N LYS A 236 14.32 9.04 -14.62
CA LYS A 236 14.75 10.06 -15.59
C LYS A 236 13.99 11.39 -15.50
N SER A 237 13.17 11.58 -14.47
CA SER A 237 12.45 12.83 -14.23
C SER A 237 12.51 13.25 -12.78
N ASP A 238 12.13 14.50 -12.51
CA ASP A 238 11.95 15.06 -11.18
C ASP A 238 10.50 14.93 -10.68
N ASN A 239 9.69 14.11 -11.36
CA ASN A 239 8.29 13.93 -11.03
C ASN A 239 8.13 13.24 -9.67
N ILE A 240 7.40 13.86 -8.75
CA ILE A 240 6.97 13.26 -7.48
C ILE A 240 5.55 12.76 -7.69
N VAL A 241 5.36 11.45 -7.56
CA VAL A 241 4.02 10.85 -7.63
C VAL A 241 3.16 11.32 -6.46
N ILE A 242 1.92 11.67 -6.74
CA ILE A 242 0.91 11.95 -5.72
C ILE A 242 0.10 10.66 -5.52
N PRO A 243 0.31 9.91 -4.44
CA PRO A 243 -0.19 8.53 -4.30
C PRO A 243 -1.72 8.42 -4.38
N SER A 244 -2.43 9.41 -3.87
CA SER A 244 -3.90 9.39 -3.84
C SER A 244 -4.57 9.71 -5.18
N ILE A 245 -3.80 9.94 -6.26
CA ILE A 245 -4.32 10.34 -7.58
C ILE A 245 -4.24 9.22 -8.62
N ASN A 246 -4.14 7.98 -8.20
CA ASN A 246 -4.08 6.86 -9.12
C ASN A 246 -5.34 6.76 -9.98
N VAL A 247 -5.16 6.51 -11.27
CA VAL A 247 -6.20 6.18 -12.23
C VAL A 247 -6.08 4.68 -12.55
N GLY A 248 -6.85 3.87 -11.86
CA GLY A 248 -6.65 2.42 -11.86
C GLY A 248 -5.32 2.07 -11.18
N ASN A 249 -4.56 1.16 -11.78
CA ASN A 249 -3.26 0.69 -11.26
C ASN A 249 -2.05 1.50 -11.78
N TYR A 250 -2.25 2.72 -12.27
CA TYR A 250 -1.21 3.49 -12.96
C TYR A 250 -0.72 4.66 -12.09
N GLU A 251 0.21 4.38 -11.17
CA GLU A 251 0.73 5.32 -10.17
C GLU A 251 1.39 6.56 -10.76
N PHE A 252 2.09 6.42 -11.88
CA PHE A 252 2.85 7.51 -12.51
C PHE A 252 2.00 8.42 -13.41
N TRP A 253 0.73 8.32 -13.30
CA TRP A 253 -0.25 9.06 -14.09
C TRP A 253 -0.27 10.56 -13.79
N MET A 254 -0.26 10.95 -12.51
CA MET A 254 -0.26 12.34 -12.06
C MET A 254 0.78 12.56 -10.98
N GLY A 255 1.39 13.73 -10.99
CA GLY A 255 2.42 14.12 -10.04
C GLY A 255 2.63 15.61 -9.99
N VAL A 256 3.75 16.01 -9.46
CA VAL A 256 4.27 17.38 -9.45
C VAL A 256 5.76 17.35 -9.78
N SER A 257 6.33 18.46 -10.26
CA SER A 257 7.79 18.61 -10.33
C SER A 257 8.36 18.98 -8.96
N LYS A 258 9.60 18.59 -8.68
CA LYS A 258 10.32 19.05 -7.48
C LYS A 258 10.49 20.57 -7.45
N ASP A 259 10.65 21.18 -8.63
CA ASP A 259 10.82 22.64 -8.78
C ASP A 259 9.49 23.40 -8.63
N ASP A 260 8.35 22.74 -8.92
CA ASP A 260 7.01 23.30 -8.74
C ASP A 260 6.10 22.32 -7.99
N PRO A 261 6.25 22.23 -6.66
CA PRO A 261 5.66 21.18 -5.84
C PRO A 261 4.16 21.29 -5.62
N PHE A 262 3.49 22.30 -6.20
CA PHE A 262 2.05 22.51 -6.06
C PHE A 262 1.29 22.63 -7.39
N THR A 263 1.97 22.48 -8.53
CA THR A 263 1.31 22.43 -9.84
C THR A 263 1.22 20.98 -10.30
N VAL A 264 0.00 20.50 -10.45
CA VAL A 264 -0.28 19.12 -10.90
C VAL A 264 0.10 18.99 -12.38
N THR A 265 0.88 17.97 -12.69
CA THR A 265 1.34 17.62 -14.04
C THR A 265 1.18 16.12 -14.26
N SER A 266 1.28 15.67 -15.51
CA SER A 266 1.29 14.25 -15.85
C SER A 266 2.48 13.95 -16.76
N PRO A 267 3.42 13.07 -16.34
CA PRO A 267 4.53 12.67 -17.21
C PRO A 267 4.06 11.98 -18.50
N TYR A 268 2.89 11.31 -18.47
CA TYR A 268 2.32 10.70 -19.67
C TYR A 268 1.78 11.73 -20.66
N MET A 269 1.27 12.86 -20.19
CA MET A 269 0.63 13.88 -21.03
C MET A 269 1.57 15.00 -21.44
N GLU A 270 2.51 15.40 -20.56
CA GLU A 270 3.19 16.69 -20.66
C GLU A 270 4.72 16.55 -20.73
N SER A 271 5.26 15.35 -20.60
CA SER A 271 6.70 15.09 -20.68
C SER A 271 7.09 14.28 -21.92
N ASN A 272 8.33 14.47 -22.37
CA ASN A 272 8.92 13.66 -23.43
C ASN A 272 9.55 12.36 -22.89
N VAL A 273 9.73 12.24 -21.57
CA VAL A 273 10.37 11.08 -20.95
C VAL A 273 9.66 9.76 -21.28
N ILE A 274 8.33 9.80 -21.48
CA ILE A 274 7.56 8.61 -21.88
C ILE A 274 7.94 8.11 -23.29
N TYR A 275 8.33 8.98 -24.22
CA TYR A 275 8.82 8.57 -25.53
C TYR A 275 10.13 7.80 -25.39
N ASP A 276 11.09 8.34 -24.61
CA ASP A 276 12.39 7.71 -24.39
C ASP A 276 12.23 6.36 -23.69
N ALA A 277 11.37 6.30 -22.67
CA ALA A 277 11.00 5.06 -21.99
C ALA A 277 10.47 4.01 -22.96
N SER A 278 9.50 4.39 -23.79
CA SER A 278 8.84 3.46 -24.72
C SER A 278 9.75 3.00 -25.87
N GLU A 279 10.67 3.85 -26.32
CA GLU A 279 11.72 3.46 -27.28
C GLU A 279 12.68 2.42 -26.68
N LEU A 280 13.07 2.59 -25.41
CA LEU A 280 13.88 1.58 -24.73
C LEU A 280 13.12 0.25 -24.59
N MET A 281 11.85 0.30 -24.24
CA MET A 281 10.99 -0.90 -24.13
C MET A 281 10.85 -1.60 -25.50
N LEU A 282 10.69 -0.84 -26.58
CA LEU A 282 10.68 -1.39 -27.93
C LEU A 282 12.00 -2.06 -28.28
N LYS A 283 13.14 -1.45 -27.94
CA LYS A 283 14.47 -2.04 -28.12
C LYS A 283 14.57 -3.36 -27.37
N TRP A 284 14.18 -3.41 -26.09
CA TRP A 284 14.24 -4.61 -25.27
C TRP A 284 13.33 -5.73 -25.80
N ASN A 285 12.11 -5.41 -26.23
CA ASN A 285 11.22 -6.38 -26.86
C ASN A 285 11.82 -6.97 -28.14
N LYS A 286 12.37 -6.13 -29.01
CA LYS A 286 13.06 -6.59 -30.25
C LYS A 286 14.29 -7.44 -29.95
N SER A 287 15.01 -7.15 -28.87
CA SER A 287 16.15 -7.91 -28.40
C SER A 287 15.77 -9.22 -27.69
N GLY A 288 14.48 -9.45 -27.40
CA GLY A 288 14.00 -10.64 -26.70
C GLY A 288 14.47 -10.69 -25.24
N ILE A 289 14.40 -9.56 -24.53
CA ILE A 289 14.71 -9.47 -23.10
C ILE A 289 13.66 -10.21 -22.27
N TRP A 290 12.41 -10.23 -22.74
CA TRP A 290 11.30 -11.01 -22.18
C TRP A 290 10.67 -11.90 -23.25
N ARG A 291 9.77 -12.78 -22.81
CA ARG A 291 9.04 -13.69 -23.70
C ARG A 291 8.10 -12.95 -24.65
N GLU A 292 7.80 -13.55 -25.79
CA GLU A 292 6.93 -12.94 -26.81
C GLU A 292 5.52 -12.69 -26.28
N ASP A 293 4.98 -13.59 -25.46
CA ASP A 293 3.64 -13.56 -24.86
C ASP A 293 3.59 -12.89 -23.46
N VAL A 294 4.57 -12.06 -23.14
CA VAL A 294 4.74 -11.41 -21.82
C VAL A 294 3.45 -10.79 -21.27
N LEU A 295 2.60 -10.18 -22.10
CA LEU A 295 1.34 -9.55 -21.66
C LEU A 295 0.29 -10.54 -21.14
N ASN A 296 0.43 -11.82 -21.45
CA ASN A 296 -0.46 -12.88 -20.99
C ASN A 296 0.20 -13.78 -19.95
N TYR A 297 1.49 -13.57 -19.70
CA TYR A 297 2.24 -14.37 -18.74
C TYR A 297 2.00 -13.88 -17.32
N ASP A 298 1.67 -14.82 -16.43
CA ASP A 298 1.42 -14.62 -15.00
C ASP A 298 2.18 -15.63 -14.12
N GLY A 299 3.33 -16.14 -14.63
CA GLY A 299 4.21 -17.05 -13.90
C GLY A 299 4.85 -16.39 -12.67
N ASP A 300 5.40 -17.23 -11.79
CA ASP A 300 6.10 -16.79 -10.59
C ASP A 300 7.57 -16.46 -10.93
N THR A 301 7.81 -15.20 -11.36
CA THR A 301 9.14 -14.71 -11.74
C THR A 301 10.16 -14.83 -10.61
N ARG A 302 9.72 -14.81 -9.37
CA ARG A 302 10.56 -14.98 -8.18
C ARG A 302 11.08 -16.40 -8.04
N GLU A 303 10.22 -17.41 -8.14
CA GLU A 303 10.65 -18.80 -8.13
C GLU A 303 11.50 -19.14 -9.36
N GLU A 304 11.23 -18.54 -10.51
CA GLU A 304 12.07 -18.64 -11.72
C GLU A 304 13.47 -18.03 -11.49
N MET A 305 13.56 -16.89 -10.81
CA MET A 305 14.84 -16.32 -10.42
C MET A 305 15.60 -17.25 -9.46
N PHE A 306 14.91 -17.85 -8.50
CA PHE A 306 15.51 -18.84 -7.60
C PHE A 306 15.94 -20.12 -8.31
N ALA A 307 15.24 -20.51 -9.37
CA ALA A 307 15.61 -21.64 -10.23
C ALA A 307 16.75 -21.30 -11.21
N GLY A 308 17.06 -20.02 -11.41
CA GLY A 308 18.09 -19.55 -12.34
C GLY A 308 17.65 -19.53 -13.80
N THR A 309 16.35 -19.54 -14.07
CA THR A 309 15.76 -19.49 -15.42
C THR A 309 15.45 -18.06 -15.90
N THR A 310 15.43 -17.10 -14.97
CA THR A 310 15.40 -15.67 -15.27
C THR A 310 16.55 -14.92 -14.58
N GLY A 311 17.00 -13.82 -15.21
CA GLY A 311 18.06 -12.97 -14.69
C GLY A 311 17.57 -11.85 -13.74
N ALA A 312 16.28 -11.60 -13.66
CA ALA A 312 15.72 -10.49 -12.90
C ALA A 312 14.31 -10.79 -12.36
N ASP A 313 13.94 -10.10 -11.29
CA ASP A 313 12.58 -9.99 -10.76
C ASP A 313 12.35 -8.54 -10.28
N GLU A 314 11.11 -8.13 -10.09
CA GLU A 314 10.73 -6.77 -9.66
C GLU A 314 9.85 -6.84 -8.42
N HIS A 315 10.23 -6.15 -7.36
CA HIS A 315 9.42 -5.94 -6.17
C HIS A 315 10.09 -4.93 -5.23
N HIS A 316 9.59 -4.81 -4.00
CA HIS A 316 10.07 -3.83 -3.01
C HIS A 316 11.26 -4.31 -2.15
N SER A 317 11.93 -3.35 -1.52
CA SER A 317 13.13 -3.53 -0.68
C SER A 317 12.99 -4.62 0.37
N MET A 318 11.85 -4.71 1.05
CA MET A 318 11.61 -5.73 2.07
C MET A 318 11.65 -7.13 1.48
N THR A 319 11.03 -7.34 0.32
CA THR A 319 11.11 -8.63 -0.39
C THR A 319 12.55 -8.97 -0.73
N PHE A 320 13.36 -7.97 -1.10
CA PHE A 320 14.77 -8.20 -1.39
C PHE A 320 15.51 -8.80 -0.18
N TYR A 321 15.49 -8.13 0.97
CA TYR A 321 16.27 -8.60 2.12
C TYR A 321 15.67 -9.79 2.86
N SER A 322 14.35 -9.97 2.80
CA SER A 322 13.67 -11.07 3.50
C SER A 322 13.52 -12.35 2.67
N GLN A 323 13.54 -12.26 1.34
CA GLN A 323 13.28 -13.40 0.46
C GLN A 323 14.30 -13.55 -0.66
N ILE A 324 14.54 -12.50 -1.48
CA ILE A 324 15.37 -12.62 -2.68
C ILE A 324 16.80 -12.94 -2.31
N ARG A 325 17.48 -12.07 -1.57
CA ARG A 325 18.89 -12.25 -1.24
C ARG A 325 19.16 -13.56 -0.50
N PRO A 326 18.41 -13.94 0.56
CA PRO A 326 18.64 -15.19 1.26
C PRO A 326 18.44 -16.44 0.39
N ASN A 327 17.40 -16.45 -0.45
CA ASN A 327 17.15 -17.58 -1.34
C ASN A 327 18.19 -17.67 -2.45
N MET A 328 18.61 -16.54 -3.02
CA MET A 328 19.67 -16.51 -4.03
C MET A 328 21.01 -16.98 -3.47
N ASP A 329 21.40 -16.54 -2.28
CA ASP A 329 22.63 -17.00 -1.61
C ASP A 329 22.63 -18.52 -1.39
N ARG A 330 21.45 -19.11 -1.08
CA ARG A 330 21.28 -20.54 -0.85
C ARG A 330 21.16 -21.37 -2.13
N LYS A 331 20.27 -20.95 -3.06
CA LYS A 331 19.91 -21.72 -4.26
C LYS A 331 20.86 -21.43 -5.43
N GLN A 332 21.40 -20.22 -5.51
CA GLN A 332 22.26 -19.70 -6.58
C GLN A 332 23.56 -19.13 -5.98
N SER A 333 24.31 -19.98 -5.24
CA SER A 333 25.51 -19.56 -4.52
C SER A 333 26.49 -18.80 -5.42
N GLY A 334 26.94 -17.63 -4.96
CA GLY A 334 27.82 -16.73 -5.71
C GLY A 334 27.12 -15.77 -6.65
N SER A 335 25.79 -15.78 -6.72
CA SER A 335 25.00 -14.85 -7.56
C SER A 335 25.15 -13.39 -7.16
N ASP A 336 25.51 -13.13 -5.90
CA ASP A 336 25.60 -11.76 -5.34
C ASP A 336 24.38 -10.90 -5.71
N ALA A 337 23.18 -11.44 -5.50
CA ALA A 337 21.95 -10.76 -5.88
C ALA A 337 21.90 -9.33 -5.32
N LYS A 338 21.51 -8.37 -6.15
CA LYS A 338 21.48 -6.95 -5.85
C LYS A 338 20.14 -6.34 -6.24
N MET A 339 19.90 -5.10 -5.79
CA MET A 339 18.70 -4.34 -6.09
C MET A 339 19.06 -2.98 -6.67
N TYR A 340 18.38 -2.59 -7.74
CA TYR A 340 18.34 -1.24 -8.28
C TYR A 340 16.96 -0.63 -7.98
N TRP A 341 16.91 0.45 -7.18
CA TRP A 341 15.65 1.16 -6.90
C TRP A 341 15.28 2.11 -8.03
N TRP A 342 14.03 2.09 -8.46
CA TRP A 342 13.54 3.05 -9.42
C TRP A 342 13.67 4.48 -8.88
N GLY A 343 14.41 5.34 -9.58
CA GLY A 343 14.63 6.73 -9.20
C GLY A 343 15.88 6.99 -8.35
N MET A 344 16.65 5.97 -7.95
CA MET A 344 17.83 6.19 -7.10
C MET A 344 18.90 7.05 -7.76
N GLU A 345 19.08 6.98 -9.07
CA GLU A 345 20.11 7.68 -9.83
C GLU A 345 19.99 9.21 -9.80
N ASN A 346 18.77 9.74 -9.61
CA ASN A 346 18.51 11.17 -9.51
C ASN A 346 17.89 11.58 -8.15
N ASN A 347 18.02 10.73 -7.13
CA ASN A 347 17.44 10.92 -5.79
C ASN A 347 15.93 11.16 -5.82
N ASN A 348 15.21 10.46 -6.70
CA ASN A 348 13.77 10.54 -6.84
C ASN A 348 13.07 9.29 -6.29
N VAL A 349 13.36 8.95 -5.05
CA VAL A 349 12.73 7.84 -4.32
C VAL A 349 11.91 8.42 -3.17
N SER A 350 10.60 8.52 -3.38
CA SER A 350 9.66 8.93 -2.34
C SER A 350 9.34 7.73 -1.46
N LYS A 351 9.60 7.82 -0.16
CA LYS A 351 9.20 6.76 0.79
C LYS A 351 7.69 6.57 0.76
N PRO A 352 7.19 5.33 0.98
CA PRO A 352 5.77 5.08 1.14
C PRO A 352 5.11 5.96 2.19
N LEU A 353 3.81 6.15 2.05
CA LEU A 353 3.03 6.98 2.98
C LEU A 353 3.03 6.37 4.38
N LYS A 354 2.90 7.20 5.42
CA LYS A 354 2.69 6.74 6.81
C LYS A 354 1.43 5.89 6.98
N THR A 355 0.50 6.00 6.04
CA THR A 355 -0.78 5.28 5.99
C THR A 355 -0.82 4.24 4.86
N HIS A 356 0.37 3.77 4.39
CA HIS A 356 0.49 2.64 3.45
C HIS A 356 -0.06 1.33 4.05
N GLY A 357 0.08 1.15 5.37
CA GLY A 357 -0.66 0.20 6.16
C GLY A 357 -1.41 0.94 7.28
N ALA A 358 -2.70 0.72 7.38
CA ALA A 358 -3.53 1.37 8.39
C ALA A 358 -4.71 0.48 8.80
N ALA A 359 -5.24 0.73 9.99
CA ALA A 359 -6.50 0.15 10.43
C ALA A 359 -7.59 1.21 10.53
N ALA A 360 -8.82 0.85 10.22
CA ALA A 360 -10.00 1.65 10.44
C ALA A 360 -11.05 0.87 11.22
N ILE A 361 -11.99 1.57 11.85
CA ILE A 361 -13.19 0.95 12.43
C ILE A 361 -14.34 1.15 11.44
N SER A 362 -15.08 0.08 11.16
CA SER A 362 -16.25 0.14 10.28
C SER A 362 -17.32 1.06 10.84
N ALA A 363 -17.88 1.92 10.00
CA ALA A 363 -19.02 2.77 10.39
C ALA A 363 -20.27 1.94 10.78
N ASN A 364 -20.35 0.70 10.33
CA ASN A 364 -21.45 -0.22 10.63
C ASN A 364 -21.17 -1.14 11.82
N SER A 365 -19.97 -1.08 12.42
CA SER A 365 -19.62 -1.87 13.60
C SER A 365 -20.65 -1.71 14.71
N GLN A 366 -21.01 -2.80 15.34
CA GLN A 366 -21.88 -2.81 16.52
C GLN A 366 -21.07 -2.74 17.82
N HIS A 367 -19.73 -2.87 17.73
CA HIS A 367 -18.80 -3.02 18.86
C HIS A 367 -17.54 -2.15 18.71
N PRO A 368 -17.62 -0.86 18.28
CA PRO A 368 -16.44 -0.08 17.92
C PRO A 368 -15.44 0.11 19.07
N GLU A 369 -15.93 0.28 20.30
CA GLU A 369 -15.10 0.43 21.49
C GLU A 369 -14.33 -0.87 21.77
N ARG A 370 -15.02 -2.03 21.68
CA ARG A 370 -14.39 -3.33 21.88
C ARG A 370 -13.41 -3.67 20.77
N ALA A 371 -13.71 -3.26 19.53
CA ALA A 371 -12.80 -3.40 18.39
C ALA A 371 -11.48 -2.65 18.62
N LEU A 372 -11.55 -1.41 19.14
CA LEU A 372 -10.35 -0.64 19.52
C LEU A 372 -9.54 -1.33 20.63
N MET A 373 -10.21 -1.89 21.65
CA MET A 373 -9.51 -2.62 22.72
C MET A 373 -8.80 -3.87 22.20
N VAL A 374 -9.45 -4.62 21.33
CA VAL A 374 -8.85 -5.78 20.67
C VAL A 374 -7.67 -5.34 19.81
N TYR A 375 -7.81 -4.31 18.99
CA TYR A 375 -6.73 -3.79 18.16
C TYR A 375 -5.52 -3.33 19.00
N ASP A 376 -5.77 -2.62 20.11
CA ASP A 376 -4.70 -2.17 21.01
C ASP A 376 -3.90 -3.35 21.60
N LEU A 377 -4.58 -4.43 21.95
CA LEU A 377 -3.92 -5.67 22.40
C LEU A 377 -3.14 -6.35 21.28
N LEU A 378 -3.73 -6.48 20.08
CA LEU A 378 -3.04 -7.11 18.94
C LEU A 378 -1.75 -6.37 18.59
N ARG A 379 -1.74 -5.06 18.72
CA ARG A 379 -0.60 -4.20 18.37
C ARG A 379 0.43 -4.07 19.49
N ASN A 380 0.02 -4.03 20.77
CA ASN A 380 0.87 -3.58 21.87
C ASN A 380 0.99 -4.57 23.05
N ASP A 381 0.31 -5.71 23.01
CA ASP A 381 0.52 -6.79 23.98
C ASP A 381 1.42 -7.87 23.36
N GLU A 382 2.59 -8.11 23.92
CA GLU A 382 3.60 -8.99 23.36
C GLU A 382 3.05 -10.39 23.03
N ALA A 383 2.23 -10.97 23.90
CA ALA A 383 1.67 -12.31 23.68
C ALA A 383 0.64 -12.30 22.52
N CYS A 384 -0.22 -11.28 22.46
CA CYS A 384 -1.18 -11.12 21.37
C CYS A 384 -0.48 -10.81 20.05
N TYR A 385 0.53 -9.92 20.08
CA TYR A 385 1.32 -9.55 18.91
C TYR A 385 2.04 -10.75 18.30
N ARG A 386 2.74 -11.54 19.12
CA ARG A 386 3.45 -12.74 18.68
C ARG A 386 2.51 -13.78 18.09
N LEU A 387 1.36 -14.02 18.74
CA LEU A 387 0.37 -14.96 18.20
C LEU A 387 -0.13 -14.52 16.83
N ILE A 388 -0.62 -13.29 16.69
CA ILE A 388 -1.22 -12.84 15.42
C ILE A 388 -0.19 -12.73 14.29
N ASN A 389 1.06 -12.35 14.57
CA ASN A 389 2.10 -12.16 13.55
C ASN A 389 2.94 -13.42 13.28
N TYR A 390 3.24 -14.22 14.32
CA TYR A 390 4.19 -15.33 14.21
C TYR A 390 3.57 -16.71 14.50
N GLY A 391 2.37 -16.75 15.10
CA GLY A 391 1.71 -18.00 15.47
C GLY A 391 2.10 -18.51 16.85
N ILE A 392 2.16 -19.83 16.98
CA ILE A 392 2.38 -20.53 18.26
C ILE A 392 3.85 -20.89 18.40
N GLU A 393 4.51 -20.36 19.44
CA GLU A 393 5.90 -20.69 19.74
C GLU A 393 6.09 -22.22 19.95
N GLY A 394 7.16 -22.75 19.34
CA GLY A 394 7.46 -24.18 19.29
C GLY A 394 6.69 -24.97 18.23
N VAL A 395 5.72 -24.34 17.54
CA VAL A 395 4.90 -24.96 16.47
C VAL A 395 5.10 -24.22 15.15
N ASP A 396 4.91 -22.90 15.15
CA ASP A 396 5.01 -22.06 13.97
C ASP A 396 6.37 -21.34 13.91
N TYR A 397 6.90 -20.98 15.06
CA TYR A 397 8.21 -20.33 15.21
C TYR A 397 8.91 -20.76 16.51
N VAL A 398 10.21 -20.46 16.59
CA VAL A 398 11.05 -20.56 17.79
C VAL A 398 11.88 -19.28 17.94
N ILE A 399 12.31 -18.96 19.15
CA ILE A 399 13.25 -17.87 19.39
C ILE A 399 14.65 -18.46 19.60
N THR A 400 15.61 -18.00 18.81
CA THR A 400 17.01 -18.40 18.90
C THR A 400 17.68 -17.82 20.15
N SER A 401 18.86 -18.32 20.49
CA SER A 401 19.62 -17.83 21.64
C SER A 401 20.08 -16.36 21.52
N ASP A 402 20.13 -15.81 20.30
CA ASP A 402 20.42 -14.39 20.02
C ASP A 402 19.16 -13.56 19.80
N GLY A 403 17.97 -14.11 20.13
CA GLY A 403 16.70 -13.38 20.14
C GLY A 403 16.03 -13.22 18.78
N LYS A 404 16.44 -13.99 17.78
CA LYS A 404 15.84 -13.95 16.44
C LYS A 404 14.71 -14.99 16.31
N LEU A 405 13.81 -14.71 15.38
CA LEU A 405 12.79 -15.67 14.97
C LEU A 405 13.39 -16.69 14.01
N ASP A 406 13.13 -17.98 14.28
CA ASP A 406 13.43 -19.09 13.39
C ASP A 406 12.22 -20.03 13.36
N HIS A 407 12.27 -21.06 12.55
CA HIS A 407 11.20 -22.05 12.46
C HIS A 407 11.64 -23.41 13.02
N PRO A 408 10.69 -24.22 13.55
CA PRO A 408 10.98 -25.59 13.98
C PRO A 408 11.55 -26.45 12.84
N GLU A 409 12.31 -27.48 13.19
CA GLU A 409 12.83 -28.45 12.21
C GLU A 409 11.69 -29.08 11.38
N GLY A 410 11.83 -29.02 10.06
CA GLY A 410 10.84 -29.56 9.11
C GLY A 410 9.70 -28.60 8.76
N TRP A 411 9.67 -27.37 9.28
CA TRP A 411 8.71 -26.36 8.88
C TRP A 411 8.91 -25.98 7.39
N ASP A 412 7.81 -25.91 6.65
CA ASP A 412 7.79 -25.62 5.22
C ASP A 412 6.80 -24.48 4.95
N LYS A 413 7.30 -23.34 4.49
CA LYS A 413 6.50 -22.14 4.23
C LYS A 413 5.27 -22.41 3.37
N SER A 414 5.39 -23.30 2.38
CA SER A 414 4.27 -23.62 1.47
C SER A 414 3.14 -24.43 2.13
N LYS A 415 3.41 -25.02 3.30
CA LYS A 415 2.46 -25.89 4.02
C LYS A 415 2.09 -25.35 5.39
N ASP A 416 3.01 -24.63 6.04
CA ASP A 416 2.95 -24.29 7.45
C ASP A 416 2.80 -22.79 7.69
N SER A 417 2.64 -21.95 6.64
CA SER A 417 2.49 -20.51 6.81
C SER A 417 1.22 -20.16 7.60
N LEU A 418 1.32 -19.12 8.41
CA LEU A 418 0.23 -18.64 9.28
C LEU A 418 -0.80 -17.82 8.50
N ASP A 419 -0.34 -16.94 7.61
CA ASP A 419 -1.11 -16.04 6.74
C ASP A 419 -2.29 -15.33 7.44
N SER A 420 -2.04 -14.82 8.65
CA SER A 420 -3.02 -14.01 9.41
C SER A 420 -3.24 -12.64 8.78
N ASN A 421 -2.26 -12.15 8.00
CA ASN A 421 -2.27 -10.88 7.27
C ASN A 421 -2.58 -9.65 8.14
N PHE A 422 -2.07 -9.64 9.38
CA PHE A 422 -2.21 -8.51 10.32
C PHE A 422 -1.13 -7.45 10.10
N TRP A 423 -0.94 -6.94 8.88
CA TRP A 423 0.09 -5.92 8.64
C TRP A 423 -0.31 -4.49 9.02
N CYS A 424 -1.59 -4.19 9.17
CA CYS A 424 -2.07 -2.87 9.55
C CYS A 424 -1.84 -2.51 11.04
N GLY A 425 -1.27 -3.42 11.82
CA GLY A 425 -1.03 -3.23 13.26
C GLY A 425 0.41 -3.51 13.69
N ARG A 426 1.37 -3.41 12.76
CA ARG A 426 2.77 -3.60 13.11
C ARG A 426 3.26 -2.61 14.14
N ASN A 427 4.21 -3.09 14.95
CA ASN A 427 4.84 -2.34 16.02
C ASN A 427 6.32 -2.71 16.06
N ASP A 428 7.19 -1.79 15.64
CA ASP A 428 8.64 -2.01 15.52
C ASP A 428 9.29 -2.43 16.83
N ASP A 429 8.75 -2.00 17.98
CA ASP A 429 9.25 -2.39 19.31
C ASP A 429 9.03 -3.88 19.62
N LEU A 430 8.08 -4.53 18.93
CA LEU A 430 7.72 -5.94 19.11
C LEU A 430 8.13 -6.83 17.94
N GLU A 431 8.62 -6.24 16.84
CA GLU A 431 9.11 -6.99 15.68
C GLU A 431 10.36 -7.81 16.04
N ILE A 432 10.37 -9.06 15.59
CA ILE A 432 11.49 -9.97 15.78
C ILE A 432 12.12 -10.23 14.42
N GLN A 433 13.41 -9.92 14.30
CA GLN A 433 14.16 -10.19 13.08
C GLN A 433 14.23 -11.69 12.81
N ASP A 434 13.82 -12.12 11.63
CA ASP A 434 13.97 -13.50 11.16
C ASP A 434 15.44 -13.82 10.87
N VAL A 435 15.90 -15.02 11.26
CA VAL A 435 17.26 -15.51 10.99
C VAL A 435 17.55 -15.64 9.50
N GLN A 436 16.50 -15.79 8.67
CA GLN A 436 16.61 -15.90 7.23
C GLN A 436 16.86 -14.56 6.55
N TRP A 437 16.61 -13.41 7.24
CA TRP A 437 16.87 -12.11 6.63
C TRP A 437 18.35 -11.94 6.32
N TRP A 438 18.60 -11.30 5.21
CA TRP A 438 19.96 -11.02 4.78
C TRP A 438 20.75 -10.22 5.83
N GLY A 439 21.98 -10.67 6.15
CA GLY A 439 22.82 -9.98 7.14
C GLY A 439 23.23 -8.56 6.77
N GLY A 440 23.18 -8.20 5.47
CA GLY A 440 23.43 -6.84 4.97
C GLY A 440 22.22 -5.90 4.98
N THR A 441 21.10 -6.29 5.58
CA THR A 441 19.85 -5.50 5.60
C THR A 441 20.06 -4.09 6.15
N LYS A 442 20.84 -3.94 7.23
CA LYS A 442 21.11 -2.62 7.81
C LYS A 442 21.85 -1.72 6.84
N ASP A 443 22.90 -2.21 6.22
CA ASP A 443 23.72 -1.42 5.27
C ASP A 443 22.90 -1.03 4.04
N MET A 444 22.00 -1.91 3.60
CA MET A 444 21.06 -1.64 2.52
C MET A 444 20.08 -0.52 2.89
N ILE A 445 19.50 -0.56 4.10
CA ILE A 445 18.59 0.47 4.60
C ILE A 445 19.32 1.81 4.78
N ASP A 446 20.53 1.78 5.32
CA ASP A 446 21.37 2.97 5.47
C ASP A 446 21.67 3.58 4.08
N HIS A 447 21.98 2.77 3.08
CA HIS A 447 22.17 3.23 1.71
C HIS A 447 20.88 3.81 1.11
N TYR A 448 19.75 3.11 1.23
CA TYR A 448 18.44 3.60 0.79
C TYR A 448 18.10 4.99 1.37
N ASN A 449 18.39 5.22 2.65
CA ASN A 449 18.14 6.50 3.31
C ASN A 449 19.04 7.64 2.81
N THR A 450 20.07 7.38 2.01
CA THR A 450 20.90 8.43 1.41
C THR A 450 20.22 9.13 0.22
N PHE A 451 19.27 8.49 -0.44
CA PHE A 451 18.60 9.00 -1.63
C PHE A 451 17.06 9.04 -1.51
N ALA A 452 16.48 8.37 -0.51
CA ALA A 452 15.05 8.38 -0.29
C ALA A 452 14.61 9.56 0.60
N TYR A 453 13.41 10.11 0.33
CA TYR A 453 12.84 11.22 1.08
C TYR A 453 11.39 10.92 1.49
N ASP A 454 10.92 11.57 2.58
CA ASP A 454 9.55 11.45 3.03
C ASP A 454 8.59 12.12 2.03
N ASN A 455 7.49 11.43 1.68
CA ASN A 455 6.52 11.96 0.73
C ASN A 455 5.87 13.24 1.28
N PRO A 456 6.02 14.38 0.59
CA PRO A 456 5.49 15.66 1.08
C PRO A 456 3.96 15.77 1.02
N TYR A 457 3.28 14.79 0.39
CA TYR A 457 1.82 14.77 0.18
C TYR A 457 1.10 13.72 1.02
N THR A 458 1.72 13.21 2.08
CA THR A 458 1.14 12.20 2.97
C THR A 458 -0.23 12.63 3.55
N GLY A 459 -0.41 13.93 3.81
CA GLY A 459 -1.67 14.48 4.32
C GLY A 459 -2.63 15.01 3.24
N LEU A 460 -2.31 14.83 1.95
CA LEU A 460 -3.20 15.24 0.87
C LEU A 460 -4.39 14.29 0.74
N VAL A 461 -5.59 14.83 0.92
CA VAL A 461 -6.84 14.12 0.64
C VAL A 461 -7.39 14.57 -0.70
N VAL A 462 -7.61 13.63 -1.61
CA VAL A 462 -8.14 13.91 -2.95
C VAL A 462 -9.63 13.59 -3.00
N ASP A 463 -10.45 14.59 -3.36
CA ASP A 463 -11.86 14.39 -3.67
C ASP A 463 -12.03 14.14 -5.17
N LYS A 464 -12.35 12.90 -5.54
CA LYS A 464 -12.56 12.42 -6.92
C LYS A 464 -14.02 12.39 -7.33
N ASN A 465 -14.97 12.67 -6.42
CA ASN A 465 -16.40 12.46 -6.68
C ASN A 465 -16.92 13.21 -7.91
N SER A 466 -16.41 14.43 -8.16
CA SER A 466 -16.84 15.26 -9.29
C SER A 466 -16.28 14.81 -10.65
N VAL A 467 -15.31 13.90 -10.67
CA VAL A 467 -14.57 13.46 -11.87
C VAL A 467 -14.47 11.94 -11.99
N GLU A 468 -15.26 11.20 -11.22
CA GLU A 468 -15.20 9.73 -11.16
C GLU A 468 -15.49 9.08 -12.54
N ALA A 469 -16.40 9.64 -13.31
CA ALA A 469 -16.74 9.16 -14.65
C ALA A 469 -15.59 9.38 -15.65
N GLU A 470 -14.97 10.54 -15.62
CA GLU A 470 -13.81 10.87 -16.44
C GLU A 470 -12.61 10.01 -16.07
N MET A 471 -12.34 9.82 -14.77
CA MET A 471 -11.26 8.94 -14.31
C MET A 471 -11.46 7.50 -14.74
N SER A 472 -12.69 6.98 -14.71
CA SER A 472 -13.02 5.64 -15.20
C SER A 472 -12.79 5.51 -16.72
N ALA A 473 -13.22 6.51 -17.49
CA ALA A 473 -12.98 6.55 -18.94
C ALA A 473 -11.48 6.59 -19.26
N MET A 474 -10.70 7.39 -18.53
CA MET A 474 -9.25 7.50 -18.68
C MET A 474 -8.55 6.21 -18.28
N SER A 475 -8.97 5.54 -17.21
CA SER A 475 -8.45 4.23 -16.82
C SER A 475 -8.57 3.20 -17.93
N SER A 476 -9.68 3.22 -18.68
CA SER A 476 -9.88 2.34 -19.84
C SER A 476 -8.89 2.60 -20.97
N VAL A 477 -8.58 3.88 -21.23
CA VAL A 477 -7.55 4.27 -22.21
C VAL A 477 -6.17 3.80 -21.74
N LEU A 478 -5.81 4.05 -20.47
CA LEU A 478 -4.51 3.62 -19.94
C LEU A 478 -4.36 2.09 -19.99
N ALA A 479 -5.40 1.34 -19.68
CA ALA A 479 -5.40 -0.12 -19.77
C ALA A 479 -5.17 -0.65 -21.19
N GLU A 480 -5.60 0.09 -22.23
CA GLU A 480 -5.32 -0.24 -23.63
C GLU A 480 -3.85 0.00 -24.00
N TYR A 481 -3.26 1.11 -23.57
CA TYR A 481 -1.96 1.57 -24.07
C TYR A 481 -0.78 1.20 -23.18
N ILE A 482 -0.89 1.38 -21.86
CA ILE A 482 0.26 1.29 -20.96
C ILE A 482 0.91 -0.09 -20.96
N PRO A 483 0.18 -1.22 -20.89
CA PRO A 483 0.82 -2.54 -20.95
C PRO A 483 1.64 -2.76 -22.24
N GLN A 484 1.10 -2.32 -23.36
CA GLN A 484 1.76 -2.47 -24.65
C GLN A 484 2.98 -1.56 -24.80
N LEU A 485 2.93 -0.33 -24.27
CA LEU A 485 4.08 0.58 -24.21
C LEU A 485 5.17 0.04 -23.28
N ALA A 486 4.78 -0.44 -22.10
CA ALA A 486 5.71 -0.96 -21.08
C ALA A 486 6.50 -2.19 -21.56
N TYR A 487 5.94 -2.97 -22.47
CA TYR A 487 6.62 -4.15 -23.02
C TYR A 487 6.96 -4.04 -24.52
N GLY A 488 6.98 -2.80 -25.06
CA GLY A 488 7.47 -2.48 -26.41
C GLY A 488 6.71 -3.16 -27.54
N LYS A 489 5.38 -3.33 -27.42
CA LYS A 489 4.55 -4.02 -28.43
C LYS A 489 4.11 -3.12 -29.58
N TYR A 490 4.23 -1.80 -29.46
CA TYR A 490 3.98 -0.88 -30.56
C TYR A 490 5.21 -0.76 -31.46
N ALA A 491 5.01 -0.88 -32.78
CA ALA A 491 6.08 -0.68 -33.77
C ALA A 491 6.53 0.78 -33.85
N ASP A 492 5.62 1.72 -33.60
CA ASP A 492 5.85 3.16 -33.47
C ASP A 492 5.28 3.62 -32.13
N PRO A 493 6.08 3.56 -31.05
CA PRO A 493 5.62 3.95 -29.72
C PRO A 493 5.27 5.44 -29.60
N LYS A 494 5.91 6.30 -30.41
CA LYS A 494 5.62 7.73 -30.41
C LYS A 494 4.21 8.00 -30.94
N ALA A 495 3.85 7.40 -32.06
CA ALA A 495 2.50 7.53 -32.62
C ALA A 495 1.44 6.98 -31.65
N ALA A 496 1.73 5.84 -30.97
CA ALA A 496 0.83 5.29 -29.96
C ALA A 496 0.65 6.21 -28.76
N ILE A 497 1.71 6.86 -28.27
CA ILE A 497 1.63 7.83 -27.17
C ILE A 497 0.82 9.07 -27.60
N ASP A 498 1.05 9.58 -28.80
CA ASP A 498 0.30 10.72 -29.32
C ASP A 498 -1.21 10.39 -29.41
N GLU A 499 -1.56 9.21 -29.92
CA GLU A 499 -2.95 8.72 -29.95
C GLU A 499 -3.53 8.53 -28.54
N MET A 500 -2.78 7.94 -27.61
CA MET A 500 -3.17 7.80 -26.20
C MET A 500 -3.49 9.16 -25.59
N ARG A 501 -2.64 10.17 -25.82
CA ARG A 501 -2.84 11.55 -25.32
C ARG A 501 -4.13 12.17 -25.86
N GLU A 502 -4.42 12.00 -27.15
CA GLU A 502 -5.68 12.48 -27.75
C GLU A 502 -6.90 11.78 -27.11
N LYS A 503 -6.84 10.44 -26.92
CA LYS A 503 -7.92 9.68 -26.27
C LYS A 503 -8.11 10.12 -24.80
N LEU A 504 -7.03 10.34 -24.05
CA LEU A 504 -7.09 10.81 -22.66
C LEU A 504 -7.72 12.21 -22.55
N LYS A 505 -7.39 13.14 -23.46
CA LYS A 505 -8.05 14.43 -23.55
C LYS A 505 -9.54 14.29 -23.82
N ALA A 506 -9.92 13.44 -24.79
CA ALA A 506 -11.30 13.17 -25.10
C ALA A 506 -12.06 12.50 -23.93
N ALA A 507 -11.38 11.71 -23.11
CA ALA A 507 -11.93 11.09 -21.90
C ALA A 507 -12.08 12.04 -20.71
N GLY A 508 -11.58 13.29 -20.80
CA GLY A 508 -11.77 14.34 -19.79
C GLY A 508 -10.54 14.68 -18.96
N TYR A 509 -9.33 14.42 -19.46
CA TYR A 509 -8.07 14.74 -18.77
C TYR A 509 -8.03 16.12 -18.16
N ASP A 510 -8.39 17.17 -18.94
CA ASP A 510 -8.29 18.55 -18.48
C ASP A 510 -9.19 18.82 -17.27
N LYS A 511 -10.40 18.24 -17.25
CA LYS A 511 -11.33 18.35 -16.13
C LYS A 511 -10.80 17.63 -14.88
N VAL A 512 -10.20 16.46 -15.05
CA VAL A 512 -9.56 15.72 -13.96
C VAL A 512 -8.39 16.50 -13.41
N LYS A 513 -7.50 17.03 -14.27
CA LYS A 513 -6.35 17.84 -13.86
C LYS A 513 -6.78 19.07 -13.08
N GLU A 514 -7.81 19.81 -13.53
CA GLU A 514 -8.36 20.98 -12.83
C GLU A 514 -8.90 20.62 -11.44
N SER A 515 -9.64 19.50 -11.32
CA SER A 515 -10.14 19.02 -10.03
C SER A 515 -9.01 18.70 -9.06
N LEU A 516 -7.98 17.99 -9.54
CA LEU A 516 -6.81 17.62 -8.74
C LEU A 516 -5.97 18.83 -8.35
N GLN A 517 -5.84 19.83 -9.26
CA GLN A 517 -5.17 21.10 -8.95
C GLN A 517 -5.86 21.83 -7.79
N LYS A 518 -7.20 21.84 -7.79
CA LYS A 518 -7.95 22.43 -6.68
C LYS A 518 -7.69 21.72 -5.34
N ASN A 519 -7.65 20.40 -5.33
CA ASN A 519 -7.28 19.64 -4.11
C ASN A 519 -5.86 20.00 -3.64
N MET A 520 -4.91 20.18 -4.58
CA MET A 520 -3.54 20.58 -4.27
C MET A 520 -3.48 22.02 -3.72
N ASP A 521 -4.25 22.95 -4.29
CA ASP A 521 -4.33 24.33 -3.80
C ASP A 521 -4.91 24.41 -2.39
N ASP A 522 -5.92 23.58 -2.08
CA ASP A 522 -6.52 23.50 -0.76
C ASP A 522 -5.53 22.86 0.24
N TYR A 523 -4.80 21.83 -0.16
CA TYR A 523 -3.73 21.24 0.64
C TYR A 523 -2.61 22.26 0.92
N LYS A 524 -2.13 22.99 -0.09
CA LYS A 524 -1.11 24.04 0.06
C LYS A 524 -1.52 25.06 1.13
N LYS A 525 -2.77 25.53 1.10
CA LYS A 525 -3.31 26.44 2.12
C LYS A 525 -3.36 25.81 3.51
N SER A 526 -3.75 24.52 3.61
CA SER A 526 -3.87 23.81 4.88
C SER A 526 -2.54 23.66 5.61
N ILE A 527 -1.43 23.57 4.88
CA ILE A 527 -0.06 23.50 5.42
C ILE A 527 0.64 24.87 5.51
N GLY A 528 -0.08 25.97 5.26
CA GLY A 528 0.41 27.35 5.43
C GLY A 528 1.42 27.79 4.36
N LYS A 529 1.36 27.26 3.15
CA LYS A 529 2.24 27.60 2.02
C LYS A 529 1.54 28.39 0.92
#